data_0939d290c71d2615b3373623357898ec
#
_entry.id   0939d290c71d2615b3373623357898ec
#
_cell.length_a   1.000
_cell.length_b   1.000
_cell.length_c   1.000
_cell.angle_alpha   90.00
_cell.angle_beta   90.00
_cell.angle_gamma   90.00
#
_symmetry.space_group_name_H-M   'P 1'
#
loop_
_entity.id
_entity.type
_entity.pdbx_description
1 polymer ?
#
loop_
_entity_poly.entity_id
_entity_poly.type
_entity_poly.pdbx_seq_one_letter_code
_entity_poly.pdbx_strand_id
1 'polypeptide(L)'
;MKKHLVFPILLIGCLSLLSTVRGQDPNYSQFFSAPLYYNPAYTGINTGLRARFSFRDQWPNLPVDFRSYFFSADLGDRNLPGSGGLGLIVNSNNEGIGFINDLSVGLSVGVRIPISASVVSQVGLKAALVQKSINWNDFVFSDQLSEKYGNIYQSSFIPPTANKKVFPDFGVGGLLQFANPEGNMSGVIGFAVDHIFQPDESFLSTASAPLPRKYVAHLDFVISSGGGSATSSMYATGGANDPLKINPGIIYQNQLGLSTLEGGLNLLKYNIYLGAWYKASWGGISSGNAVALLVGYRYTFAEDMSIKFMYSYDLATSGNLQGLGGAHEISVVLDFDKLSLFGGGGGGNIPGRSMRSGGALECPSFY
;
A
#
# COMPACT_ATOMS: atom_id res chain seq x y z
N MET A 1 -39.18 43.83 4.18
CA MET A 1 -38.00 43.53 5.04
C MET A 1 -37.46 42.10 4.99
N LYS A 2 -37.74 41.27 3.97
CA LYS A 2 -37.23 39.86 3.88
C LYS A 2 -36.12 39.62 2.82
N LYS A 3 -35.76 40.62 2.01
CA LYS A 3 -34.78 40.46 0.91
C LYS A 3 -33.29 40.64 1.32
N HIS A 4 -33.00 41.19 2.49
CA HIS A 4 -31.63 41.48 2.91
C HIS A 4 -30.96 40.33 3.69
N LEU A 5 -31.71 39.29 4.07
CA LEU A 5 -31.17 38.16 4.83
C LEU A 5 -30.64 37.01 3.94
N VAL A 6 -31.12 36.96 2.68
CA VAL A 6 -30.73 35.88 1.73
C VAL A 6 -29.30 36.05 1.22
N PHE A 7 -28.87 37.30 1.03
CA PHE A 7 -27.53 37.59 0.50
C PHE A 7 -26.37 37.17 1.44
N PRO A 8 -26.42 37.46 2.76
CA PRO A 8 -25.38 36.98 3.66
C PRO A 8 -25.39 35.45 3.84
N ILE A 9 -26.55 34.78 3.77
CA ILE A 9 -26.63 33.30 3.84
C ILE A 9 -26.03 32.67 2.59
N LEU A 10 -26.24 33.26 1.41
CA LEU A 10 -25.62 32.80 0.17
C LEU A 10 -24.11 33.04 0.16
N LEU A 11 -23.64 34.15 0.71
CA LEU A 11 -22.24 34.49 0.84
C LEU A 11 -21.50 33.55 1.83
N ILE A 12 -22.14 33.21 2.95
CA ILE A 12 -21.64 32.25 3.92
C ILE A 12 -21.64 30.83 3.33
N GLY A 13 -22.63 30.47 2.53
CA GLY A 13 -22.69 29.22 1.77
C GLY A 13 -21.58 29.09 0.73
N CYS A 14 -21.22 30.17 0.03
CA CYS A 14 -20.09 30.18 -0.92
C CYS A 14 -18.72 30.15 -0.24
N LEU A 15 -18.56 30.75 0.94
CA LEU A 15 -17.30 30.70 1.70
C LEU A 15 -17.03 29.33 2.31
N SER A 16 -18.05 28.51 2.56
CA SER A 16 -17.90 27.13 3.05
C SER A 16 -17.48 26.14 1.96
N LEU A 17 -17.47 26.54 0.69
CA LEU A 17 -17.01 25.72 -0.45
C LEU A 17 -15.52 25.85 -0.77
N LEU A 18 -14.76 26.62 0.00
CA LEU A 18 -13.31 26.67 -0.09
C LEU A 18 -12.71 25.44 0.61
N SER A 19 -13.09 24.24 0.15
CA SER A 19 -12.36 23.03 0.51
C SER A 19 -10.98 23.11 -0.14
N THR A 20 -9.94 23.17 0.68
CA THR A 20 -8.56 23.03 0.22
C THR A 20 -8.41 21.66 -0.43
N VAL A 21 -8.31 21.61 -1.75
CA VAL A 21 -7.93 20.39 -2.46
C VAL A 21 -6.48 20.09 -2.07
N ARG A 22 -6.25 18.92 -1.48
CA ARG A 22 -4.93 18.44 -1.11
C ARG A 22 -4.70 17.07 -1.74
N GLY A 23 -3.45 16.81 -2.11
CA GLY A 23 -3.05 15.53 -2.66
C GLY A 23 -3.19 14.40 -1.63
N GLN A 24 -3.47 13.21 -2.12
CA GLN A 24 -3.58 11.99 -1.35
C GLN A 24 -2.64 10.96 -1.93
N ASP A 25 -2.12 10.09 -1.09
CA ASP A 25 -1.33 8.96 -1.56
C ASP A 25 -2.20 7.98 -2.36
N PRO A 26 -1.63 7.34 -3.39
CA PRO A 26 -2.32 6.31 -4.13
C PRO A 26 -2.74 5.14 -3.23
N ASN A 27 -3.84 4.49 -3.60
CA ASN A 27 -4.38 3.35 -2.88
C ASN A 27 -4.37 2.11 -3.77
N TYR A 28 -3.63 1.08 -3.38
CA TYR A 28 -3.55 -0.21 -4.06
C TYR A 28 -4.67 -1.14 -3.60
N SER A 29 -5.34 -1.79 -4.53
CA SER A 29 -6.40 -2.77 -4.22
C SER A 29 -5.84 -4.11 -3.74
N GLN A 30 -4.58 -4.40 -4.12
CA GLN A 30 -3.85 -5.59 -3.66
C GLN A 30 -2.93 -5.23 -2.48
N PHE A 31 -3.48 -4.75 -1.35
CA PHE A 31 -2.66 -4.32 -0.21
C PHE A 31 -1.72 -5.41 0.30
N PHE A 32 -2.12 -6.69 0.22
CA PHE A 32 -1.30 -7.83 0.58
C PHE A 32 -0.10 -8.06 -0.38
N SER A 33 -0.12 -7.47 -1.58
CA SER A 33 1.03 -7.46 -2.51
C SER A 33 1.98 -6.30 -2.27
N ALA A 34 1.54 -5.25 -1.57
CA ALA A 34 2.32 -4.07 -1.23
C ALA A 34 2.33 -3.78 0.29
N PRO A 35 2.58 -4.77 1.17
CA PRO A 35 2.39 -4.60 2.61
C PRO A 35 3.31 -3.53 3.21
N LEU A 36 4.55 -3.37 2.71
CA LEU A 36 5.49 -2.35 3.18
C LEU A 36 5.04 -0.92 2.85
N TYR A 37 4.19 -0.76 1.84
CA TYR A 37 3.57 0.54 1.52
C TYR A 37 2.60 0.98 2.62
N TYR A 38 1.85 0.03 3.17
CA TYR A 38 0.82 0.29 4.17
C TYR A 38 1.33 0.26 5.61
N ASN A 39 2.31 -0.61 5.90
CA ASN A 39 2.82 -0.74 7.25
C ASN A 39 4.28 -1.20 7.23
N PRO A 40 5.24 -0.36 7.66
CA PRO A 40 6.65 -0.73 7.70
C PRO A 40 6.96 -1.89 8.67
N ALA A 41 6.05 -2.23 9.58
CA ALA A 41 6.22 -3.37 10.45
C ALA A 41 6.19 -4.72 9.71
N TYR A 42 5.78 -4.78 8.45
CA TYR A 42 5.91 -5.99 7.63
C TYR A 42 7.35 -6.28 7.19
N THR A 43 8.30 -5.35 7.39
CA THR A 43 9.70 -5.53 6.97
C THR A 43 10.33 -6.71 7.69
N GLY A 44 10.77 -7.73 6.92
CA GLY A 44 11.38 -8.95 7.44
C GLY A 44 10.46 -9.82 8.29
N ILE A 45 9.15 -9.71 8.09
CA ILE A 45 8.15 -10.51 8.82
C ILE A 45 8.35 -12.01 8.58
N ASN A 46 8.75 -12.37 7.37
CA ASN A 46 9.20 -13.71 6.99
C ASN A 46 10.70 -13.79 6.87
N THR A 47 11.26 -14.98 7.04
CA THR A 47 12.67 -15.25 6.75
C THR A 47 12.91 -15.25 5.25
N GLY A 48 14.13 -14.88 4.85
CA GLY A 48 14.53 -14.83 3.45
C GLY A 48 14.31 -13.48 2.79
N LEU A 49 14.53 -13.44 1.49
CA LEU A 49 14.36 -12.24 0.66
C LEU A 49 13.02 -12.29 -0.06
N ARG A 50 12.30 -11.19 -0.04
CA ARG A 50 11.11 -10.96 -0.84
C ARG A 50 11.25 -9.71 -1.68
N ALA A 51 10.97 -9.84 -2.95
CA ALA A 51 10.87 -8.70 -3.85
C ALA A 51 9.44 -8.61 -4.40
N ARG A 52 8.86 -7.43 -4.35
CA ARG A 52 7.49 -7.16 -4.77
C ARG A 52 7.47 -6.00 -5.75
N PHE A 53 6.70 -6.16 -6.78
CA PHE A 53 6.42 -5.11 -7.75
C PHE A 53 4.92 -5.01 -7.96
N SER A 54 4.38 -3.80 -7.95
CA SER A 54 2.98 -3.52 -8.28
C SER A 54 2.90 -2.35 -9.23
N PHE A 55 2.05 -2.47 -10.23
CA PHE A 55 1.69 -1.45 -11.18
C PHE A 55 0.18 -1.24 -11.14
N ARG A 56 -0.26 0.00 -11.00
CA ARG A 56 -1.67 0.39 -11.00
C ARG A 56 -1.92 1.46 -12.04
N ASP A 57 -2.91 1.25 -12.90
CA ASP A 57 -3.44 2.20 -13.85
C ASP A 57 -4.89 2.50 -13.49
N GLN A 58 -5.15 3.71 -13.01
CA GLN A 58 -6.46 4.13 -12.52
C GLN A 58 -7.11 5.06 -13.52
N TRP A 59 -8.38 4.81 -13.82
CA TRP A 59 -9.21 5.59 -14.75
C TRP A 59 -8.63 5.68 -16.17
N PRO A 60 -8.33 4.56 -16.83
CA PRO A 60 -7.66 4.54 -18.13
C PRO A 60 -8.47 5.20 -19.26
N ASN A 61 -9.76 5.50 -19.05
CA ASN A 61 -10.59 6.22 -20.02
C ASN A 61 -10.45 7.75 -19.95
N LEU A 62 -9.73 8.27 -18.95
CA LEU A 62 -9.42 9.71 -18.90
C LEU A 62 -8.26 10.03 -19.85
N PRO A 63 -8.24 11.23 -20.45
CA PRO A 63 -7.12 11.69 -21.29
C PRO A 63 -5.90 12.12 -20.44
N VAL A 64 -5.75 11.57 -19.25
CA VAL A 64 -4.71 11.89 -18.27
C VAL A 64 -4.29 10.62 -17.54
N ASP A 65 -3.01 10.53 -17.20
CA ASP A 65 -2.44 9.35 -16.56
C ASP A 65 -2.55 9.43 -15.03
N PHE A 66 -3.10 8.37 -14.42
CA PHE A 66 -3.06 8.11 -12.98
C PHE A 66 -2.39 6.76 -12.77
N ARG A 67 -1.05 6.74 -12.84
CA ARG A 67 -0.25 5.53 -12.77
C ARG A 67 0.62 5.52 -11.53
N SER A 68 0.58 4.40 -10.83
CA SER A 68 1.40 4.17 -9.65
C SER A 68 2.25 2.92 -9.84
N TYR A 69 3.51 3.04 -9.47
CA TYR A 69 4.49 1.96 -9.46
C TYR A 69 5.01 1.80 -8.04
N PHE A 70 4.99 0.60 -7.54
CA PHE A 70 5.54 0.25 -6.25
C PHE A 70 6.53 -0.89 -6.41
N PHE A 71 7.69 -0.73 -5.81
CA PHE A 71 8.68 -1.79 -5.65
C PHE A 71 9.10 -1.86 -4.20
N SER A 72 9.21 -3.06 -3.66
CA SER A 72 9.88 -3.28 -2.39
C SER A 72 10.70 -4.55 -2.43
N ALA A 73 11.80 -4.54 -1.67
CA ALA A 73 12.60 -5.72 -1.40
C ALA A 73 12.91 -5.74 0.09
N ASP A 74 12.52 -6.79 0.80
CA ASP A 74 12.80 -6.94 2.21
C ASP A 74 13.46 -8.29 2.51
N LEU A 75 14.43 -8.24 3.40
CA LEU A 75 15.15 -9.39 3.90
C LEU A 75 14.84 -9.59 5.38
N GLY A 76 14.27 -10.73 5.72
CA GLY A 76 14.11 -11.17 7.10
C GLY A 76 15.20 -12.18 7.46
N ASP A 77 15.97 -11.86 8.49
CA ASP A 77 16.99 -12.79 8.99
C ASP A 77 16.93 -12.86 10.52
N ARG A 78 16.75 -14.08 11.03
CA ARG A 78 16.63 -14.31 12.49
C ARG A 78 17.97 -14.14 13.22
N ASN A 79 19.07 -14.00 12.51
CA ASN A 79 20.39 -13.67 13.06
C ASN A 79 20.60 -12.15 13.22
N LEU A 80 19.75 -11.32 12.61
CA LEU A 80 19.76 -9.88 12.83
C LEU A 80 19.38 -9.52 14.27
N PRO A 81 19.91 -8.41 14.82
CA PRO A 81 19.44 -7.88 16.10
C PRO A 81 17.91 -7.70 16.10
N GLY A 82 17.25 -8.24 17.14
CA GLY A 82 15.79 -8.21 17.21
C GLY A 82 15.10 -9.18 16.28
N SER A 83 15.81 -10.17 15.68
CA SER A 83 15.22 -11.17 14.77
C SER A 83 14.33 -10.57 13.69
N GLY A 84 14.68 -9.39 13.21
CA GLY A 84 13.87 -8.56 12.35
C GLY A 84 14.27 -8.61 10.88
N GLY A 85 14.21 -7.47 10.21
CA GLY A 85 14.56 -7.35 8.81
C GLY A 85 14.91 -5.95 8.38
N LEU A 86 15.44 -5.90 7.15
CA LEU A 86 15.76 -4.66 6.44
C LEU A 86 14.99 -4.65 5.13
N GLY A 87 14.52 -3.49 4.70
CA GLY A 87 13.78 -3.34 3.46
C GLY A 87 14.15 -2.08 2.68
N LEU A 88 14.01 -2.18 1.37
CA LEU A 88 14.06 -1.09 0.42
C LEU A 88 12.64 -0.88 -0.13
N ILE A 89 12.21 0.36 -0.24
CA ILE A 89 10.90 0.74 -0.77
C ILE A 89 11.11 1.82 -1.82
N VAL A 90 10.53 1.62 -2.98
CA VAL A 90 10.49 2.62 -4.06
C VAL A 90 9.05 2.78 -4.50
N ASN A 91 8.56 4.01 -4.53
CA ASN A 91 7.22 4.33 -4.99
C ASN A 91 7.31 5.48 -6.00
N SER A 92 6.61 5.35 -7.13
CA SER A 92 6.54 6.40 -8.14
C SER A 92 5.10 6.57 -8.59
N ASN A 93 4.60 7.80 -8.53
CA ASN A 93 3.23 8.14 -8.88
C ASN A 93 3.22 9.25 -9.91
N ASN A 94 2.40 9.08 -10.94
CA ASN A 94 2.07 10.10 -11.91
C ASN A 94 0.61 10.47 -11.73
N GLU A 95 0.33 11.74 -11.47
CA GLU A 95 -1.02 12.23 -11.22
C GLU A 95 -1.40 13.32 -12.20
N GLY A 96 -2.46 13.08 -12.96
CA GLY A 96 -3.03 14.03 -13.91
C GLY A 96 -2.27 14.06 -15.26
N ILE A 97 -2.30 15.18 -15.97
CA ILE A 97 -1.74 15.35 -17.33
C ILE A 97 -0.18 15.36 -17.31
N GLY A 98 0.45 14.44 -16.55
CA GLY A 98 1.92 14.42 -16.38
C GLY A 98 2.47 15.55 -15.52
N PHE A 99 1.62 16.26 -14.80
CA PHE A 99 1.98 17.48 -14.10
C PHE A 99 2.65 17.22 -12.76
N ILE A 100 2.15 16.24 -12.02
CA ILE A 100 2.72 15.91 -10.71
C ILE A 100 3.29 14.50 -10.79
N ASN A 101 4.58 14.43 -10.54
CA ASN A 101 5.30 13.16 -10.44
C ASN A 101 5.98 13.10 -9.09
N ASP A 102 5.66 12.07 -8.32
CA ASP A 102 6.25 11.80 -7.02
C ASP A 102 7.11 10.55 -7.12
N LEU A 103 8.38 10.68 -6.73
CA LEU A 103 9.30 9.55 -6.58
C LEU A 103 9.78 9.49 -5.13
N SER A 104 9.47 8.39 -4.45
CA SER A 104 9.92 8.12 -3.08
C SER A 104 10.86 6.93 -3.07
N VAL A 105 12.02 7.09 -2.45
CA VAL A 105 12.99 6.01 -2.20
C VAL A 105 13.28 5.96 -0.71
N GLY A 106 13.02 4.83 -0.08
CA GLY A 106 13.12 4.69 1.36
C GLY A 106 13.70 3.36 1.80
N LEU A 107 14.19 3.36 3.03
CA LEU A 107 14.61 2.18 3.76
C LEU A 107 13.63 1.91 4.90
N SER A 108 13.44 0.65 5.20
CA SER A 108 12.63 0.22 6.34
C SER A 108 13.37 -0.79 7.20
N VAL A 109 13.07 -0.78 8.48
CA VAL A 109 13.64 -1.69 9.46
C VAL A 109 12.50 -2.27 10.29
N GLY A 110 12.49 -3.58 10.46
CA GLY A 110 11.53 -4.29 11.32
C GLY A 110 12.24 -4.94 12.50
N VAL A 111 11.61 -4.89 13.67
CA VAL A 111 12.05 -5.59 14.88
C VAL A 111 10.94 -6.52 15.35
N ARG A 112 11.26 -7.79 15.52
CA ARG A 112 10.33 -8.83 15.93
C ARG A 112 10.49 -9.13 17.42
N ILE A 113 9.38 -9.14 18.14
CA ILE A 113 9.32 -9.36 19.58
C ILE A 113 8.37 -10.53 19.85
N PRO A 114 8.87 -11.74 20.08
CA PRO A 114 8.03 -12.87 20.45
C PRO A 114 7.45 -12.65 21.85
N ILE A 115 6.11 -12.62 21.96
CA ILE A 115 5.39 -12.46 23.24
C ILE A 115 5.07 -13.85 23.83
N SER A 116 4.65 -14.77 23.00
CA SER A 116 4.37 -16.16 23.38
C SER A 116 4.62 -17.11 22.22
N ALA A 117 4.39 -18.40 22.41
CA ALA A 117 4.50 -19.39 21.34
C ALA A 117 3.51 -19.16 20.19
N SER A 118 2.40 -18.47 20.46
CA SER A 118 1.32 -18.23 19.49
C SER A 118 1.09 -16.75 19.18
N VAL A 119 1.89 -15.83 19.75
CA VAL A 119 1.75 -14.39 19.56
C VAL A 119 3.12 -13.74 19.37
N VAL A 120 3.26 -12.98 18.29
CA VAL A 120 4.46 -12.22 17.99
C VAL A 120 4.07 -10.78 17.69
N SER A 121 4.73 -9.82 18.33
CA SER A 121 4.66 -8.41 17.98
C SER A 121 5.79 -8.04 17.04
N GLN A 122 5.54 -7.12 16.13
CA GLN A 122 6.56 -6.54 15.28
C GLN A 122 6.37 -5.03 15.18
N VAL A 123 7.46 -4.28 15.25
CA VAL A 123 7.48 -2.83 15.08
C VAL A 123 8.38 -2.51 13.90
N GLY A 124 7.98 -1.56 13.08
CA GLY A 124 8.72 -1.13 11.91
C GLY A 124 8.87 0.38 11.84
N LEU A 125 9.99 0.81 11.27
CA LEU A 125 10.28 2.21 10.97
C LEU A 125 10.60 2.32 9.48
N LYS A 126 10.16 3.41 8.87
CA LYS A 126 10.47 3.79 7.48
C LYS A 126 11.09 5.18 7.46
N ALA A 127 12.14 5.36 6.68
CA ALA A 127 12.70 6.66 6.33
C ALA A 127 12.89 6.73 4.82
N ALA A 128 12.39 7.77 4.18
CA ALA A 128 12.41 7.94 2.74
C ALA A 128 12.82 9.36 2.35
N LEU A 129 13.35 9.48 1.14
CA LEU A 129 13.49 10.76 0.44
C LEU A 129 12.45 10.79 -0.67
N VAL A 130 11.64 11.84 -0.67
CA VAL A 130 10.59 12.07 -1.66
C VAL A 130 11.02 13.21 -2.56
N GLN A 131 11.02 12.99 -3.88
CA GLN A 131 11.15 14.02 -4.88
C GLN A 131 9.81 14.22 -5.56
N LYS A 132 9.22 15.39 -5.35
CA LYS A 132 8.02 15.84 -6.06
C LYS A 132 8.43 16.74 -7.20
N SER A 133 7.89 16.54 -8.40
CA SER A 133 8.17 17.36 -9.58
C SER A 133 6.89 17.73 -10.29
N ILE A 134 6.92 18.88 -10.94
CA ILE A 134 5.79 19.45 -11.68
C ILE A 134 6.29 20.04 -12.99
N ASN A 135 5.57 19.79 -14.09
CA ASN A 135 5.87 20.39 -15.38
C ASN A 135 4.91 21.56 -15.65
N TRP A 136 5.36 22.77 -15.35
CA TRP A 136 4.56 23.98 -15.52
C TRP A 136 4.15 24.24 -16.98
N ASN A 137 4.91 23.73 -17.96
CA ASN A 137 4.65 23.98 -19.38
C ASN A 137 3.41 23.23 -19.92
N ASP A 138 2.98 22.20 -19.23
CA ASP A 138 1.82 21.40 -19.65
C ASP A 138 0.49 22.00 -19.14
N PHE A 139 0.55 23.02 -18.26
CA PHE A 139 -0.65 23.69 -17.78
C PHE A 139 -1.18 24.70 -18.81
N VAL A 140 -2.49 24.71 -18.94
CA VAL A 140 -3.23 25.75 -19.64
C VAL A 140 -3.97 26.58 -18.63
N PHE A 141 -3.57 27.84 -18.49
CA PHE A 141 -4.19 28.78 -17.56
C PHE A 141 -5.39 29.48 -18.22
N SER A 142 -6.33 29.93 -17.40
CA SER A 142 -7.56 30.58 -17.89
C SER A 142 -7.29 31.84 -18.71
N ASP A 143 -6.21 32.56 -18.44
CA ASP A 143 -5.80 33.77 -19.17
C ASP A 143 -5.25 33.47 -20.57
N GLN A 144 -4.92 32.21 -20.87
CA GLN A 144 -4.51 31.76 -22.21
C GLN A 144 -5.70 31.43 -23.11
N LEU A 145 -6.89 31.27 -22.55
CA LEU A 145 -8.06 30.80 -23.27
C LEU A 145 -8.88 31.95 -23.85
N SER A 146 -9.15 31.89 -25.15
CA SER A 146 -10.15 32.72 -25.81
C SER A 146 -11.47 31.95 -25.91
N GLU A 147 -12.59 32.61 -25.64
CA GLU A 147 -13.92 32.00 -25.78
C GLU A 147 -14.22 31.48 -27.19
N LYS A 148 -13.55 32.06 -28.21
CA LYS A 148 -13.79 31.72 -29.63
C LYS A 148 -12.70 30.85 -30.25
N TYR A 149 -11.43 31.04 -29.84
CA TYR A 149 -10.28 30.49 -30.53
C TYR A 149 -9.47 29.49 -29.69
N GLY A 150 -9.89 29.20 -28.44
CA GLY A 150 -9.19 28.29 -27.55
C GLY A 150 -7.90 28.87 -26.97
N ASN A 151 -6.87 28.07 -26.81
CA ASN A 151 -5.58 28.45 -26.21
C ASN A 151 -4.71 29.24 -27.23
N ILE A 152 -4.78 30.57 -27.21
CA ILE A 152 -4.05 31.47 -28.15
C ILE A 152 -3.27 32.58 -27.48
N TYR A 153 -3.48 32.87 -26.19
CA TYR A 153 -2.78 33.93 -25.48
C TYR A 153 -1.60 33.39 -24.68
N GLN A 154 -0.62 34.25 -24.38
CA GLN A 154 0.43 33.92 -23.42
C GLN A 154 -0.10 34.12 -22.01
N SER A 155 0.21 33.19 -21.10
CA SER A 155 -0.13 33.35 -19.70
C SER A 155 0.67 34.46 -19.04
N SER A 156 0.01 35.19 -18.17
CA SER A 156 0.65 36.17 -17.27
C SER A 156 1.26 35.47 -16.03
N PHE A 157 0.99 34.19 -15.84
CA PHE A 157 1.55 33.40 -14.75
C PHE A 157 3.05 33.17 -14.99
N ILE A 158 3.88 33.54 -14.03
CA ILE A 158 5.30 33.24 -14.02
C ILE A 158 5.53 32.05 -13.14
N PRO A 159 5.89 30.86 -13.71
CA PRO A 159 6.14 29.67 -12.93
C PRO A 159 7.27 29.87 -11.92
N PRO A 160 7.20 29.23 -10.74
CA PRO A 160 8.33 29.18 -9.82
C PRO A 160 9.56 28.61 -10.53
N THR A 161 10.74 29.12 -10.18
CA THR A 161 12.02 28.67 -10.75
C THR A 161 12.30 27.21 -10.40
N ALA A 162 11.81 26.75 -9.23
CA ALA A 162 11.92 25.36 -8.79
C ALA A 162 10.72 24.56 -9.29
N ASN A 163 10.99 23.61 -10.18
CA ASN A 163 10.02 22.62 -10.65
C ASN A 163 10.16 21.27 -9.93
N LYS A 164 11.07 21.17 -8.95
CA LYS A 164 11.34 19.99 -8.14
C LYS A 164 11.48 20.37 -6.68
N LYS A 165 10.91 19.56 -5.81
CA LYS A 165 11.06 19.64 -4.36
C LYS A 165 11.50 18.29 -3.82
N VAL A 166 12.49 18.29 -2.93
CA VAL A 166 12.96 17.07 -2.24
C VAL A 166 12.80 17.29 -0.75
N PHE A 167 12.21 16.30 -0.07
CA PHE A 167 12.02 16.34 1.38
C PHE A 167 12.13 14.94 1.98
N PRO A 168 12.56 14.83 3.25
CA PRO A 168 12.53 13.56 3.98
C PRO A 168 11.12 13.23 4.46
N ASP A 169 10.79 11.96 4.46
CA ASP A 169 9.52 11.42 4.96
C ASP A 169 9.77 10.23 5.91
N PHE A 170 8.95 10.11 6.94
CA PHE A 170 9.10 9.10 7.96
C PHE A 170 7.76 8.45 8.30
N GLY A 171 7.81 7.13 8.51
CA GLY A 171 6.66 6.32 8.89
C GLY A 171 7.03 5.35 10.03
N VAL A 172 6.04 5.00 10.82
CA VAL A 172 6.13 3.99 11.86
C VAL A 172 4.94 3.06 11.80
N GLY A 173 5.15 1.81 12.15
CA GLY A 173 4.08 0.83 12.22
C GLY A 173 4.31 -0.21 13.29
N GLY A 174 3.22 -0.85 13.67
CA GLY A 174 3.22 -1.99 14.57
C GLY A 174 2.23 -3.03 14.08
N LEU A 175 2.52 -4.29 14.38
CA LEU A 175 1.59 -5.38 14.13
C LEU A 175 1.70 -6.46 15.20
N LEU A 176 0.63 -7.21 15.35
CA LEU A 176 0.55 -8.42 16.14
C LEU A 176 0.16 -9.56 15.22
N GLN A 177 1.00 -10.59 15.19
CA GLN A 177 0.68 -11.87 14.57
C GLN A 177 0.21 -12.85 15.65
N PHE A 178 -0.79 -13.63 15.34
CA PHE A 178 -1.27 -14.69 16.23
C PHE A 178 -1.71 -15.91 15.45
N ALA A 179 -1.59 -17.07 16.06
CA ALA A 179 -2.13 -18.32 15.53
C ALA A 179 -2.81 -19.11 16.63
N ASN A 180 -3.82 -19.90 16.26
CA ASN A 180 -4.41 -20.80 17.22
C ASN A 180 -3.49 -22.01 17.50
N PRO A 181 -3.68 -22.72 18.62
CA PRO A 181 -2.84 -23.86 19.00
C PRO A 181 -2.86 -25.01 17.98
N GLU A 182 -3.95 -25.15 17.24
CA GLU A 182 -4.11 -26.17 16.19
C GLU A 182 -3.36 -25.82 14.90
N GLY A 183 -2.93 -24.54 14.76
CA GLY A 183 -2.21 -24.04 13.60
C GLY A 183 -3.05 -23.88 12.32
N ASN A 184 -4.35 -24.15 12.37
CA ASN A 184 -5.25 -24.04 11.21
C ASN A 184 -5.80 -22.61 10.99
N MET A 185 -5.59 -21.70 11.94
CA MET A 185 -5.94 -20.28 11.84
C MET A 185 -4.79 -19.42 12.30
N SER A 186 -4.47 -18.41 11.52
CA SER A 186 -3.55 -17.34 11.89
C SER A 186 -4.14 -15.98 11.51
N GLY A 187 -3.69 -14.93 12.17
CA GLY A 187 -4.14 -13.58 11.86
C GLY A 187 -3.08 -12.53 12.13
N VAL A 188 -3.29 -11.38 11.54
CA VAL A 188 -2.46 -10.19 11.72
C VAL A 188 -3.38 -9.01 12.00
N ILE A 189 -3.04 -8.25 13.04
CA ILE A 189 -3.63 -6.94 13.33
C ILE A 189 -2.51 -5.91 13.27
N GLY A 190 -2.72 -4.81 12.57
CA GLY A 190 -1.67 -3.82 12.43
C GLY A 190 -2.20 -2.39 12.38
N PHE A 191 -1.31 -1.47 12.76
CA PHE A 191 -1.53 -0.04 12.70
C PHE A 191 -0.24 0.65 12.24
N ALA A 192 -0.37 1.66 11.37
CA ALA A 192 0.74 2.46 10.90
C ALA A 192 0.37 3.93 10.75
N VAL A 193 1.38 4.78 10.84
CA VAL A 193 1.30 6.22 10.57
C VAL A 193 2.44 6.59 9.64
N ASP A 194 2.10 7.13 8.47
CA ASP A 194 3.04 7.73 7.53
C ASP A 194 2.99 9.27 7.62
N HIS A 195 4.02 9.93 7.09
CA HIS A 195 4.18 11.39 7.09
C HIS A 195 4.13 11.99 8.50
N ILE A 196 4.83 11.36 9.45
CA ILE A 196 4.77 11.72 10.88
C ILE A 196 5.10 13.20 11.11
N PHE A 197 6.10 13.72 10.40
CA PHE A 197 6.56 15.11 10.55
C PHE A 197 5.87 16.10 9.60
N GLN A 198 4.94 15.63 8.76
CA GLN A 198 4.19 16.47 7.83
C GLN A 198 5.10 17.40 7.01
N PRO A 199 6.04 16.85 6.21
CA PRO A 199 6.96 17.68 5.43
C PRO A 199 6.20 18.64 4.52
N ASP A 200 6.78 19.82 4.29
CA ASP A 200 6.20 20.81 3.39
C ASP A 200 6.50 20.46 1.93
N GLU A 201 5.44 20.18 1.15
CA GLU A 201 5.52 19.83 -0.27
C GLU A 201 5.28 21.00 -1.23
N SER A 202 5.11 22.24 -0.71
CA SER A 202 4.86 23.41 -1.52
C SER A 202 6.03 23.75 -2.46
N PHE A 203 5.73 24.03 -3.72
CA PHE A 203 6.66 24.61 -4.68
C PHE A 203 6.77 26.13 -4.53
N LEU A 204 5.85 26.75 -3.80
CA LEU A 204 5.80 28.19 -3.59
C LEU A 204 6.52 28.56 -2.29
N SER A 205 7.44 29.51 -2.35
CA SER A 205 8.13 30.03 -1.16
C SER A 205 7.21 30.84 -0.23
N THR A 206 6.07 31.29 -0.74
CA THR A 206 5.11 32.15 -0.03
C THR A 206 3.96 31.39 0.63
N ALA A 207 3.83 30.09 0.36
CA ALA A 207 2.77 29.26 0.89
C ALA A 207 3.34 27.92 1.39
N SER A 208 2.79 27.39 2.47
CA SER A 208 3.12 26.08 2.98
C SER A 208 2.00 25.09 2.66
N ALA A 209 2.38 23.89 2.23
CA ALA A 209 1.49 22.76 1.97
C ALA A 209 2.01 21.54 2.73
N PRO A 210 1.73 21.41 4.05
CA PRO A 210 2.20 20.27 4.81
C PRO A 210 1.50 19.00 4.33
N LEU A 211 2.27 17.96 4.02
CA LEU A 211 1.76 16.64 3.65
C LEU A 211 1.04 16.02 4.83
N PRO A 212 -0.26 15.71 4.73
CA PRO A 212 -1.02 15.21 5.86
C PRO A 212 -0.58 13.83 6.29
N ARG A 213 -0.64 13.55 7.60
CA ARG A 213 -0.42 12.20 8.12
C ARG A 213 -1.42 11.23 7.53
N LYS A 214 -0.94 10.05 7.17
CA LYS A 214 -1.75 8.93 6.73
C LYS A 214 -1.79 7.89 7.86
N TYR A 215 -2.98 7.52 8.25
CA TYR A 215 -3.26 6.49 9.24
C TYR A 215 -3.77 5.25 8.54
N VAL A 216 -3.20 4.10 8.88
CA VAL A 216 -3.60 2.80 8.34
C VAL A 216 -3.87 1.85 9.49
N ALA A 217 -5.00 1.17 9.46
CA ALA A 217 -5.33 0.07 10.37
C ALA A 217 -5.80 -1.12 9.55
N HIS A 218 -5.32 -2.31 9.85
CA HIS A 218 -5.70 -3.51 9.12
C HIS A 218 -5.85 -4.71 10.05
N LEU A 219 -6.70 -5.63 9.63
CA LEU A 219 -6.94 -6.91 10.27
C LEU A 219 -7.18 -7.93 9.17
N ASP A 220 -6.48 -9.03 9.23
CA ASP A 220 -6.69 -10.13 8.32
C ASP A 220 -6.41 -11.48 9.00
N PHE A 221 -7.05 -12.52 8.47
CA PHE A 221 -6.93 -13.88 8.95
C PHE A 221 -6.59 -14.80 7.79
N VAL A 222 -5.95 -15.91 8.08
CA VAL A 222 -5.86 -17.05 7.20
C VAL A 222 -6.44 -18.27 7.92
N ILE A 223 -7.40 -18.89 7.28
CA ILE A 223 -8.08 -20.08 7.77
C ILE A 223 -7.81 -21.21 6.78
N SER A 224 -7.23 -22.31 7.24
CA SER A 224 -6.97 -23.51 6.43
C SER A 224 -8.02 -24.58 6.71
N SER A 225 -8.73 -25.02 5.67
CA SER A 225 -9.71 -26.11 5.79
C SER A 225 -9.01 -27.48 5.69
N GLY A 226 -9.50 -28.48 6.44
CA GLY A 226 -9.00 -29.85 6.30
C GLY A 226 -7.75 -30.21 7.08
N GLY A 227 -7.45 -29.51 8.21
CA GLY A 227 -6.35 -29.87 9.11
C GLY A 227 -4.96 -29.46 8.62
N GLY A 228 -4.87 -28.71 7.52
CA GLY A 228 -3.62 -28.11 7.06
C GLY A 228 -3.24 -26.89 7.89
N SER A 229 -1.93 -26.61 8.05
CA SER A 229 -1.47 -25.44 8.78
C SER A 229 -1.76 -24.14 8.01
N ALA A 230 -2.36 -23.15 8.67
CA ALA A 230 -2.53 -21.79 8.13
C ALA A 230 -1.19 -21.07 7.98
N THR A 231 -0.21 -21.46 8.80
CA THR A 231 1.15 -20.91 8.81
C THR A 231 2.14 -21.76 8.06
N SER A 232 1.73 -22.97 7.59
CA SER A 232 2.65 -23.80 6.83
C SER A 232 3.07 -23.09 5.56
N SER A 233 4.35 -23.24 5.31
CA SER A 233 5.12 -22.79 4.17
C SER A 233 4.27 -22.57 2.93
N MET A 234 4.56 -21.54 2.22
CA MET A 234 4.01 -21.19 0.91
C MET A 234 4.13 -22.29 -0.15
N TYR A 235 4.79 -23.38 0.18
CA TYR A 235 4.96 -24.55 -0.69
C TYR A 235 3.76 -25.49 -0.62
N ALA A 236 2.61 -24.97 -1.01
CA ALA A 236 1.56 -25.84 -1.49
C ALA A 236 2.16 -26.61 -2.67
N THR A 237 2.30 -27.90 -2.54
CA THR A 237 2.89 -28.76 -3.56
C THR A 237 2.01 -28.90 -4.80
N GLY A 238 0.90 -28.15 -4.87
CA GLY A 238 -0.11 -28.22 -5.96
C GLY A 238 -0.81 -29.58 -6.01
N GLY A 239 -0.67 -30.39 -4.95
CA GLY A 239 -1.26 -31.71 -4.88
C GLY A 239 -2.76 -31.69 -4.62
N ALA A 240 -3.44 -32.78 -4.97
CA ALA A 240 -4.90 -32.95 -4.76
C ALA A 240 -5.35 -32.76 -3.30
N ASN A 241 -4.43 -32.87 -2.35
CA ASN A 241 -4.66 -32.74 -0.90
C ASN A 241 -4.34 -31.35 -0.33
N ASP A 242 -4.00 -30.36 -1.17
CA ASP A 242 -3.77 -29.00 -0.67
C ASP A 242 -5.04 -28.43 -0.03
N PRO A 243 -4.96 -27.98 1.23
CA PRO A 243 -6.13 -27.41 1.89
C PRO A 243 -6.55 -26.11 1.21
N LEU A 244 -7.87 -25.88 1.17
CA LEU A 244 -8.37 -24.55 0.81
C LEU A 244 -7.99 -23.57 1.91
N LYS A 245 -7.30 -22.49 1.55
CA LYS A 245 -7.02 -21.37 2.45
C LYS A 245 -7.94 -20.21 2.11
N ILE A 246 -8.60 -19.68 3.15
CA ILE A 246 -9.50 -18.53 3.07
C ILE A 246 -8.86 -17.40 3.86
N ASN A 247 -8.71 -16.25 3.22
CA ASN A 247 -8.13 -15.07 3.85
C ASN A 247 -9.14 -13.90 3.81
N PRO A 248 -10.03 -13.80 4.81
CA PRO A 248 -10.83 -12.60 5.01
C PRO A 248 -9.96 -11.50 5.63
N GLY A 249 -10.23 -10.26 5.22
CA GLY A 249 -9.50 -9.10 5.73
C GLY A 249 -10.27 -7.81 5.60
N ILE A 250 -9.77 -6.81 6.34
CA ILE A 250 -10.28 -5.45 6.33
C ILE A 250 -9.09 -4.49 6.50
N ILE A 251 -9.08 -3.42 5.73
CA ILE A 251 -8.12 -2.33 5.86
C ILE A 251 -8.85 -0.99 5.87
N TYR A 252 -8.49 -0.15 6.80
CA TYR A 252 -8.96 1.24 6.91
C TYR A 252 -7.78 2.18 6.74
N GLN A 253 -7.99 3.22 5.94
CA GLN A 253 -7.03 4.28 5.71
C GLN A 253 -7.70 5.63 5.89
N ASN A 254 -6.98 6.57 6.46
CA ASN A 254 -7.41 7.97 6.57
C ASN A 254 -6.24 8.90 6.30
N GLN A 255 -6.44 9.85 5.40
CA GLN A 255 -5.51 10.94 5.14
C GLN A 255 -6.32 12.21 4.88
N LEU A 256 -6.10 13.23 5.72
CA LEU A 256 -6.77 14.54 5.60
C LEU A 256 -8.31 14.48 5.50
N GLY A 257 -8.96 13.61 6.26
CA GLY A 257 -10.42 13.49 6.26
C GLY A 257 -11.00 12.64 5.11
N LEU A 258 -10.20 12.29 4.08
CA LEU A 258 -10.57 11.20 3.20
C LEU A 258 -10.32 9.87 3.90
N SER A 259 -11.34 9.07 3.96
CA SER A 259 -11.29 7.74 4.53
C SER A 259 -11.61 6.70 3.47
N THR A 260 -10.87 5.61 3.48
CA THR A 260 -11.13 4.42 2.65
C THR A 260 -11.22 3.20 3.55
N LEU A 261 -12.27 2.44 3.40
CA LEU A 261 -12.46 1.14 4.04
C LEU A 261 -12.56 0.08 2.96
N GLU A 262 -11.72 -0.91 3.03
CA GLU A 262 -11.75 -2.06 2.13
C GLU A 262 -11.95 -3.32 2.95
N GLY A 263 -12.88 -4.17 2.54
CA GLY A 263 -13.12 -5.45 3.18
C GLY A 263 -13.44 -6.51 2.14
N GLY A 264 -12.94 -7.71 2.35
CA GLY A 264 -13.12 -8.77 1.39
C GLY A 264 -12.46 -10.07 1.80
N LEU A 265 -12.30 -10.95 0.85
CA LEU A 265 -11.67 -12.25 1.05
C LEU A 265 -10.89 -12.68 -0.19
N ASN A 266 -9.81 -13.43 0.07
CA ASN A 266 -9.09 -14.19 -0.94
C ASN A 266 -9.23 -15.70 -0.65
N LEU A 267 -9.27 -16.48 -1.69
CA LEU A 267 -9.24 -17.93 -1.68
C LEU A 267 -7.94 -18.39 -2.34
N LEU A 268 -7.27 -19.35 -1.73
CA LEU A 268 -6.10 -20.01 -2.32
C LEU A 268 -6.32 -21.52 -2.34
N LYS A 269 -6.25 -22.09 -3.52
CA LYS A 269 -6.22 -23.53 -3.74
C LYS A 269 -5.47 -23.88 -5.01
N TYR A 270 -4.68 -24.95 -5.02
CA TYR A 270 -3.90 -25.41 -6.19
C TYR A 270 -3.03 -24.29 -6.82
N ASN A 271 -2.43 -23.43 -5.99
CA ASN A 271 -1.63 -22.27 -6.44
C ASN A 271 -2.45 -21.16 -7.15
N ILE A 272 -3.77 -21.27 -7.22
CA ILE A 272 -4.65 -20.25 -7.81
C ILE A 272 -5.20 -19.40 -6.68
N TYR A 273 -5.07 -18.08 -6.84
CA TYR A 273 -5.67 -17.05 -5.99
C TYR A 273 -6.92 -16.51 -6.67
N LEU A 274 -8.00 -16.42 -5.92
CA LEU A 274 -9.21 -15.72 -6.32
C LEU A 274 -9.60 -14.79 -5.18
N GLY A 275 -9.94 -13.55 -5.49
CA GLY A 275 -10.31 -12.57 -4.47
C GLY A 275 -11.45 -11.67 -4.90
N ALA A 276 -12.21 -11.21 -3.90
CA ALA A 276 -13.23 -10.19 -4.06
C ALA A 276 -13.21 -9.25 -2.86
N TRP A 277 -13.08 -7.95 -3.15
CA TRP A 277 -12.95 -6.89 -2.16
C TRP A 277 -13.93 -5.76 -2.47
N TYR A 278 -14.59 -5.26 -1.44
CA TYR A 278 -15.42 -4.08 -1.51
C TYR A 278 -14.66 -2.90 -0.91
N LYS A 279 -14.58 -1.82 -1.68
CA LYS A 279 -13.93 -0.58 -1.32
C LYS A 279 -14.97 0.53 -1.19
N ALA A 280 -15.01 1.20 -0.05
CA ALA A 280 -15.82 2.38 0.19
C ALA A 280 -14.92 3.56 0.55
N SER A 281 -15.07 4.68 -0.15
CA SER A 281 -14.32 5.91 0.11
C SER A 281 -15.26 7.09 0.34
N TRP A 282 -14.97 7.89 1.36
CA TRP A 282 -15.79 9.07 1.73
C TRP A 282 -14.92 10.21 2.24
N GLY A 283 -15.49 11.42 2.26
CA GLY A 283 -14.84 12.62 2.79
C GLY A 283 -14.06 13.46 1.76
N GLY A 284 -14.06 13.10 0.47
CA GLY A 284 -13.36 13.84 -0.58
C GLY A 284 -14.12 13.89 -1.91
N ILE A 285 -13.55 14.58 -2.89
CA ILE A 285 -14.10 14.66 -4.25
C ILE A 285 -14.12 13.28 -4.94
N SER A 286 -13.16 12.43 -4.61
CA SER A 286 -13.04 11.05 -5.12
C SER A 286 -13.85 10.03 -4.30
N SER A 287 -14.83 10.49 -3.49
CA SER A 287 -15.66 9.57 -2.75
C SER A 287 -16.47 8.69 -3.69
N GLY A 288 -16.48 7.39 -3.42
CA GLY A 288 -17.18 6.41 -4.24
C GLY A 288 -16.91 4.99 -3.77
N ASN A 289 -17.67 4.06 -4.32
CA ASN A 289 -17.55 2.66 -3.99
C ASN A 289 -17.05 1.89 -5.21
N ALA A 290 -16.28 0.84 -4.96
CA ALA A 290 -15.80 -0.07 -5.99
C ALA A 290 -15.82 -1.51 -5.48
N VAL A 291 -15.89 -2.44 -6.41
CA VAL A 291 -15.65 -3.87 -6.17
C VAL A 291 -14.39 -4.25 -6.93
N ALA A 292 -13.38 -4.72 -6.22
CA ALA A 292 -12.16 -5.25 -6.79
C ALA A 292 -12.27 -6.77 -6.92
N LEU A 293 -12.08 -7.30 -8.13
CA LEU A 293 -11.98 -8.71 -8.39
C LEU A 293 -10.53 -9.06 -8.68
N LEU A 294 -10.05 -10.14 -8.10
CA LEU A 294 -8.65 -10.53 -8.16
C LEU A 294 -8.52 -11.98 -8.64
N VAL A 295 -7.52 -12.20 -9.49
CA VAL A 295 -7.04 -13.52 -9.88
C VAL A 295 -5.51 -13.55 -9.81
N GLY A 296 -4.95 -14.67 -9.39
CA GLY A 296 -3.51 -14.84 -9.35
C GLY A 296 -3.09 -16.29 -9.45
N TYR A 297 -1.81 -16.47 -9.71
CA TYR A 297 -1.19 -17.77 -9.80
C TYR A 297 0.20 -17.74 -9.18
N ARG A 298 0.53 -18.77 -8.39
CA ARG A 298 1.86 -19.01 -7.87
C ARG A 298 2.52 -20.12 -8.65
N TYR A 299 3.76 -19.90 -9.04
CA TYR A 299 4.63 -20.91 -9.59
C TYR A 299 5.85 -21.10 -8.69
N THR A 300 6.04 -22.33 -8.19
CA THR A 300 7.18 -22.73 -7.36
C THR A 300 8.15 -23.46 -8.25
N PHE A 301 9.36 -22.92 -8.42
CA PHE A 301 10.40 -23.51 -9.28
C PHE A 301 11.52 -24.18 -8.50
N ALA A 302 11.60 -23.97 -7.18
CA ALA A 302 12.44 -24.70 -6.26
C ALA A 302 11.77 -24.75 -4.88
N GLU A 303 12.28 -25.60 -3.96
CA GLU A 303 11.72 -25.74 -2.61
C GLU A 303 11.69 -24.42 -1.80
N ASP A 304 12.53 -23.46 -2.15
CA ASP A 304 12.74 -22.20 -1.46
C ASP A 304 12.51 -20.98 -2.36
N MET A 305 11.99 -21.18 -3.58
CA MET A 305 11.82 -20.11 -4.55
C MET A 305 10.45 -20.19 -5.23
N SER A 306 9.68 -19.11 -5.13
CA SER A 306 8.41 -19.00 -5.84
C SER A 306 8.19 -17.61 -6.42
N ILE A 307 7.36 -17.55 -7.45
CA ILE A 307 6.85 -16.33 -8.06
C ILE A 307 5.32 -16.34 -8.03
N LYS A 308 4.73 -15.22 -7.63
CA LYS A 308 3.28 -14.99 -7.71
C LYS A 308 3.00 -13.90 -8.72
N PHE A 309 2.06 -14.16 -9.63
CA PHE A 309 1.50 -13.17 -10.53
C PHE A 309 0.06 -12.92 -10.11
N MET A 310 -0.31 -11.67 -9.95
CA MET A 310 -1.67 -11.31 -9.59
C MET A 310 -2.14 -10.14 -10.42
N TYR A 311 -3.43 -10.19 -10.80
CA TYR A 311 -4.14 -9.15 -11.50
C TYR A 311 -5.43 -8.85 -10.76
N SER A 312 -5.76 -7.58 -10.62
CA SER A 312 -7.07 -7.16 -10.14
C SER A 312 -7.67 -6.07 -11.01
N TYR A 313 -9.00 -6.02 -11.02
CA TYR A 313 -9.78 -4.99 -11.68
C TYR A 313 -10.79 -4.39 -10.70
N ASP A 314 -10.74 -3.07 -10.52
CA ASP A 314 -11.67 -2.34 -9.68
C ASP A 314 -12.84 -1.82 -10.53
N LEU A 315 -14.02 -2.33 -10.25
CA LEU A 315 -15.28 -1.88 -10.83
C LEU A 315 -15.87 -0.77 -9.97
N ALA A 316 -15.94 0.45 -10.46
CA ALA A 316 -16.65 1.53 -9.79
C ALA A 316 -18.17 1.24 -9.76
N THR A 317 -18.74 1.16 -8.57
CA THR A 317 -20.15 0.81 -8.37
C THR A 317 -21.03 2.00 -8.06
N SER A 318 -20.45 3.13 -7.66
CA SER A 318 -21.20 4.35 -7.35
C SER A 318 -20.43 5.61 -7.65
N GLY A 319 -21.16 6.73 -7.74
CA GLY A 319 -20.64 8.07 -7.88
C GLY A 319 -20.27 8.45 -9.31
N ASN A 320 -19.57 9.57 -9.44
CA ASN A 320 -19.12 10.15 -10.71
C ASN A 320 -17.97 9.34 -11.36
N LEU A 321 -17.55 8.25 -10.74
CA LEU A 321 -16.44 7.40 -11.20
C LEU A 321 -16.88 6.33 -12.20
N GLN A 322 -18.19 6.15 -12.40
CA GLN A 322 -18.74 5.26 -13.42
C GLN A 322 -18.38 5.78 -14.81
N GLY A 323 -17.85 4.91 -15.65
CA GLY A 323 -17.45 5.29 -17.02
C GLY A 323 -15.97 5.73 -17.15
N LEU A 324 -15.25 5.95 -16.05
CA LEU A 324 -13.82 6.29 -16.09
C LEU A 324 -12.91 5.09 -16.37
N GLY A 325 -13.45 3.86 -16.43
CA GLY A 325 -12.69 2.64 -16.76
C GLY A 325 -12.18 1.88 -15.54
N GLY A 326 -12.57 2.27 -14.31
CA GLY A 326 -12.15 1.59 -13.09
C GLY A 326 -10.65 1.71 -12.82
N ALA A 327 -10.02 0.63 -12.32
CA ALA A 327 -8.57 0.57 -12.18
C ALA A 327 -8.06 -0.85 -12.44
N HIS A 328 -6.94 -0.95 -13.12
CA HIS A 328 -6.20 -2.18 -13.35
C HIS A 328 -4.97 -2.23 -12.45
N GLU A 329 -4.74 -3.35 -11.80
CA GLU A 329 -3.54 -3.52 -10.98
C GLU A 329 -2.90 -4.88 -11.26
N ILE A 330 -1.60 -4.86 -11.51
CA ILE A 330 -0.78 -6.05 -11.73
C ILE A 330 0.29 -6.08 -10.65
N SER A 331 0.47 -7.24 -10.01
CA SER A 331 1.59 -7.42 -9.10
C SER A 331 2.35 -8.71 -9.34
N VAL A 332 3.64 -8.64 -9.03
CA VAL A 332 4.58 -9.75 -9.09
C VAL A 332 5.30 -9.82 -7.76
N VAL A 333 5.31 -10.99 -7.13
CA VAL A 333 6.03 -11.23 -5.88
C VAL A 333 6.99 -12.39 -6.09
N LEU A 334 8.25 -12.15 -5.76
CA LEU A 334 9.33 -13.13 -5.75
C LEU A 334 9.70 -13.46 -4.30
N ASP A 335 9.65 -14.71 -3.93
CA ASP A 335 9.97 -15.19 -2.60
C ASP A 335 11.21 -16.12 -2.67
N PHE A 336 12.20 -15.85 -1.78
CA PHE A 336 13.42 -16.63 -1.58
C PHE A 336 13.57 -16.94 -0.09
N ASP A 337 12.97 -18.00 0.39
CA ASP A 337 12.76 -18.26 1.83
C ASP A 337 14.04 -18.66 2.60
N LYS A 338 15.07 -19.20 1.93
CA LYS A 338 16.30 -19.63 2.58
C LYS A 338 17.46 -18.65 2.46
N LEU A 339 17.27 -17.51 1.81
CA LEU A 339 18.35 -16.55 1.67
C LEU A 339 18.63 -15.86 3.00
N SER A 340 19.82 -16.08 3.55
CA SER A 340 20.36 -15.40 4.73
C SER A 340 21.66 -14.71 4.36
N LEU A 341 21.82 -13.44 4.72
CA LEU A 341 23.05 -12.67 4.48
C LEU A 341 24.02 -12.73 5.67
N PHE A 342 23.54 -13.04 6.86
CA PHE A 342 24.30 -12.93 8.10
C PHE A 342 24.53 -14.28 8.81
N GLY A 343 24.13 -15.38 8.21
CA GLY A 343 24.34 -16.71 8.72
C GLY A 343 24.92 -17.62 7.64
N GLY A 344 26.15 -18.09 7.81
CA GLY A 344 26.72 -19.14 6.98
C GLY A 344 25.84 -20.38 7.03
N GLY A 345 25.52 -20.95 5.86
CA GLY A 345 24.79 -22.22 5.76
C GLY A 345 25.47 -23.32 6.55
N GLY A 346 24.78 -23.81 7.53
CA GLY A 346 25.22 -24.90 8.39
C GLY A 346 24.73 -24.68 9.81
N GLY A 347 23.84 -25.56 10.27
CA GLY A 347 23.32 -25.56 11.63
C GLY A 347 24.40 -25.56 12.67
N GLY A 348 24.96 -24.41 12.97
CA GLY A 348 25.82 -24.20 14.12
C GLY A 348 24.97 -24.23 15.37
N ASN A 349 25.05 -25.29 16.16
CA ASN A 349 24.56 -25.36 17.51
C ASN A 349 25.12 -24.18 18.30
N ILE A 350 24.36 -23.12 18.50
CA ILE A 350 24.64 -22.15 19.56
C ILE A 350 24.32 -22.85 20.87
N PRO A 351 25.34 -23.11 21.77
CA PRO A 351 25.08 -23.77 23.03
C PRO A 351 24.06 -22.97 23.84
N GLY A 352 22.92 -23.56 24.13
CA GLY A 352 21.84 -22.95 24.92
C GLY A 352 20.56 -22.60 24.18
N ARG A 353 20.49 -22.64 22.86
CA ARG A 353 19.25 -22.59 22.11
C ARG A 353 18.96 -23.94 21.48
N SER A 354 18.14 -24.76 22.13
CA SER A 354 17.51 -25.87 21.46
C SER A 354 16.63 -25.26 20.36
N MET A 355 17.03 -25.41 19.09
CA MET A 355 16.07 -25.28 17.99
C MET A 355 15.04 -26.39 18.17
N ARG A 356 14.01 -26.14 18.96
CA ARG A 356 12.75 -26.81 18.75
C ARG A 356 12.27 -26.35 17.38
N SER A 357 12.28 -27.26 16.44
CA SER A 357 11.57 -27.18 15.17
C SER A 357 10.05 -27.17 15.45
N GLY A 358 9.57 -26.10 16.05
CA GLY A 358 8.21 -25.98 16.50
C GLY A 358 7.86 -24.50 16.52
N GLY A 359 7.22 -24.01 15.45
CA GLY A 359 6.32 -22.90 15.54
C GLY A 359 6.93 -21.52 15.72
N ALA A 360 7.92 -21.14 14.93
CA ALA A 360 8.02 -19.72 14.61
C ALA A 360 6.77 -19.39 13.79
N LEU A 361 5.91 -18.50 14.32
CA LEU A 361 4.80 -17.95 13.55
C LEU A 361 5.38 -17.28 12.30
N GLU A 362 5.24 -17.94 11.17
CA GLU A 362 5.52 -17.33 9.87
C GLU A 362 4.28 -16.56 9.44
N CYS A 363 4.49 -15.54 8.62
CA CYS A 363 3.38 -14.76 8.11
C CYS A 363 2.41 -15.66 7.35
N PRO A 364 1.11 -15.38 7.42
CA PRO A 364 0.13 -16.05 6.59
C PRO A 364 0.54 -16.06 5.13
N SER A 365 0.26 -17.14 4.43
CA SER A 365 0.71 -17.41 3.05
C SER A 365 0.25 -16.41 1.98
N PHE A 366 -0.46 -15.36 2.36
CA PHE A 366 -0.93 -14.30 1.46
C PHE A 366 0.02 -13.08 1.40
N TYR A 367 0.93 -12.91 2.36
CA TYR A 367 1.89 -11.79 2.42
C TYR A 367 3.26 -12.17 1.89
#